data_279b1e55e5ee1e7c8b0e4c7742994a1d
#
_entry.id   279b1e55e5ee1e7c8b0e4c7742994a1d
#
_cell.length_a   1.000
_cell.length_b   1.000
_cell.length_c   1.000
_cell.angle_alpha   90.00
_cell.angle_beta   90.00
_cell.angle_gamma   90.00
#
_symmetry.space_group_name_H-M   'P 1'
#
loop_
_entity.id
_entity.type
_entity.pdbx_description
1 polymer ?
#
loop_
_entity_poly.entity_id
_entity_poly.type
_entity_poly.pdbx_seq_one_letter_code
_entity_poly.pdbx_strand_id
1 'polypeptide(L)'
;LALACTPAARADSLRCGTRLVVEGTTRDQVATWCGVPTEVQERHALRPPIIWYYGRPVRVAGDSYIEVLVETWTYNLGPNKLMRRLTIEDGEVVEIETLGYGYPGAPKGRE
;
A
#
# COMPACT_ATOMS: atom_id res chain seq x y z
N LEU A 1 17.71 27.07 -16.97
CA LEU A 1 17.34 26.65 -16.88
C LEU A 1 17.20 25.59 -16.37
N ALA A 2 17.16 25.34 -15.78
CA ALA A 2 17.19 24.39 -15.25
C ALA A 2 16.13 23.81 -14.96
N LEU A 3 15.91 23.17 -15.04
CA LEU A 3 14.95 22.63 -14.77
C LEU A 3 14.96 21.70 -14.00
N ALA A 4 14.59 21.61 -13.37
CA ALA A 4 14.62 20.91 -12.41
C ALA A 4 13.76 20.00 -12.37
N CYS A 5 13.99 19.00 -12.56
CA CYS A 5 13.26 18.06 -12.48
C CYS A 5 13.17 17.61 -11.23
N THR A 6 12.33 17.73 -10.57
CA THR A 6 12.18 17.22 -9.43
C THR A 6 11.78 15.97 -9.48
N PRO A 7 12.31 15.11 -8.94
CA PRO A 7 11.92 13.84 -8.89
C PRO A 7 10.85 13.73 -8.07
N ALA A 8 10.03 13.61 -8.39
CA ALA A 8 9.03 13.46 -7.75
C ALA A 8 9.11 12.43 -7.02
N ALA A 9 8.75 12.40 -6.10
CA ALA A 9 8.62 11.38 -5.45
C ALA A 9 7.71 10.62 -6.05
N ARG A 10 7.95 9.75 -6.73
CA ARG A 10 7.07 9.06 -7.28
C ARG A 10 6.69 8.05 -6.47
N ALA A 11 5.58 7.79 -6.27
CA ALA A 11 5.07 6.71 -5.57
C ALA A 11 5.37 5.48 -6.29
N ASP A 12 5.75 4.48 -5.65
CA ASP A 12 5.90 3.19 -6.29
C ASP A 12 4.54 2.62 -6.63
N SER A 13 4.52 1.61 -7.42
CA SER A 13 3.27 0.97 -7.80
C SER A 13 3.51 -0.51 -7.96
N LEU A 14 2.45 -1.27 -8.06
CA LEU A 14 2.52 -2.71 -8.24
C LEU A 14 1.63 -3.07 -9.42
N ARG A 15 2.19 -3.71 -10.42
CA ARG A 15 1.40 -4.10 -11.55
C ARG A 15 1.00 -5.56 -11.41
N CYS A 16 -0.26 -5.83 -11.47
CA CYS A 16 -0.77 -7.18 -11.40
C CYS A 16 -1.55 -7.43 -12.67
N GLY A 17 -0.92 -8.09 -13.61
CA GLY A 17 -1.53 -8.28 -14.91
C GLY A 17 -1.66 -6.95 -15.62
N THR A 18 -2.89 -6.61 -15.98
CA THR A 18 -3.12 -5.33 -16.65
C THR A 18 -3.58 -4.28 -15.66
N ARG A 19 -3.64 -4.61 -14.37
CA ARG A 19 -4.10 -3.65 -13.39
C ARG A 19 -2.91 -3.07 -12.65
N LEU A 20 -3.02 -1.82 -12.30
CA LEU A 20 -1.95 -1.13 -11.60
C LEU A 20 -2.45 -0.72 -10.22
N VAL A 21 -1.78 -1.16 -9.18
CA VAL A 21 -2.11 -0.80 -7.83
C VAL A 21 -1.29 0.41 -7.46
N VAL A 22 -1.97 1.44 -6.99
CA VAL A 22 -1.32 2.69 -6.58
C VAL A 22 -1.92 3.09 -5.24
N GLU A 23 -1.42 4.15 -4.66
CA GLU A 23 -1.99 4.65 -3.42
C GLU A 23 -3.44 5.02 -3.64
N GLY A 24 -4.27 4.65 -2.72
CA GLY A 24 -5.71 4.86 -2.85
C GLY A 24 -6.47 3.64 -3.31
N THR A 25 -5.77 2.63 -3.84
CA THR A 25 -6.44 1.40 -4.26
C THR A 25 -7.01 0.72 -3.02
N THR A 26 -8.19 0.17 -3.10
CA THR A 26 -8.79 -0.47 -1.94
C THR A 26 -8.21 -1.85 -1.74
N ARG A 27 -8.30 -2.31 -0.50
CA ARG A 27 -7.82 -3.61 -0.15
C ARG A 27 -8.49 -4.70 -1.01
N ASP A 28 -9.78 -4.56 -1.25
CA ASP A 28 -10.49 -5.55 -2.04
C ASP A 28 -10.02 -5.56 -3.49
N GLN A 29 -9.69 -4.41 -4.04
CA GLN A 29 -9.18 -4.36 -5.39
C GLN A 29 -7.81 -5.01 -5.47
N VAL A 30 -6.97 -4.81 -4.47
CA VAL A 30 -5.66 -5.44 -4.47
C VAL A 30 -5.83 -6.95 -4.41
N ALA A 31 -6.71 -7.44 -3.55
CA ALA A 31 -6.90 -8.87 -3.43
C ALA A 31 -7.46 -9.46 -4.73
N THR A 32 -8.36 -8.74 -5.37
CA THR A 32 -8.94 -9.22 -6.60
C THR A 32 -7.93 -9.23 -7.73
N TRP A 33 -7.12 -8.19 -7.82
CA TRP A 33 -6.21 -8.07 -8.96
C TRP A 33 -4.91 -8.86 -8.76
N CYS A 34 -4.43 -8.91 -7.53
CA CYS A 34 -3.11 -9.48 -7.27
C CYS A 34 -3.16 -10.79 -6.53
N GLY A 35 -4.30 -11.16 -6.00
CA GLY A 35 -4.42 -12.42 -5.29
C GLY A 35 -3.91 -12.34 -3.87
N VAL A 36 -3.64 -13.48 -3.29
CA VAL A 36 -3.26 -13.56 -1.91
C VAL A 36 -1.82 -13.10 -1.74
N PRO A 37 -1.55 -12.21 -0.82
CA PRO A 37 -0.15 -11.79 -0.62
C PRO A 37 0.67 -12.92 0.01
N THR A 38 1.97 -12.84 -0.15
CA THR A 38 2.86 -13.83 0.41
C THR A 38 2.87 -13.74 1.92
N GLU A 39 2.79 -12.55 2.44
CA GLU A 39 2.82 -12.36 3.87
C GLU A 39 1.92 -11.21 4.27
N VAL A 40 1.22 -11.35 5.37
CA VAL A 40 0.34 -10.32 5.86
C VAL A 40 0.65 -10.10 7.33
N GLN A 41 0.83 -8.86 7.71
CA GLN A 41 0.97 -8.49 9.11
C GLN A 41 -0.07 -7.46 9.42
N GLU A 42 -0.63 -7.51 10.62
CA GLU A 42 -1.67 -6.57 11.00
C GLU A 42 -1.32 -5.91 12.30
N ARG A 43 -1.65 -4.67 12.43
CA ARG A 43 -1.52 -3.96 13.67
C ARG A 43 -2.55 -2.87 13.73
N HIS A 44 -2.77 -2.32 14.89
CA HIS A 44 -3.70 -1.21 15.04
C HIS A 44 -2.90 0.03 15.36
N ALA A 45 -3.33 1.14 14.86
CA ALA A 45 -2.68 2.41 15.10
C ALA A 45 -3.72 3.44 15.46
N LEU A 46 -3.33 4.41 16.25
CA LEU A 46 -4.24 5.48 16.60
C LEU A 46 -4.00 6.64 15.66
N ARG A 47 -5.08 7.17 15.15
CA ARG A 47 -5.00 8.29 14.22
C ARG A 47 -5.97 9.35 14.62
N PRO A 48 -5.66 10.61 14.41
CA PRO A 48 -6.65 11.65 14.62
C PRO A 48 -7.82 11.42 13.68
N PRO A 49 -9.03 11.69 14.13
CA PRO A 49 -10.17 11.47 13.25
C PRO A 49 -10.15 12.42 12.08
N ILE A 50 -10.77 12.02 11.00
CA ILE A 50 -10.87 12.83 9.82
C ILE A 50 -12.26 13.43 9.79
N ILE A 51 -12.35 14.74 9.64
CA ILE A 51 -13.63 15.37 9.46
C ILE A 51 -13.61 16.03 8.10
N TRP A 52 -14.77 16.27 7.55
CA TRP A 52 -14.88 16.93 6.26
C TRP A 52 -15.16 18.40 6.48
N TYR A 53 -14.24 19.23 6.00
CA TYR A 53 -14.35 20.66 6.21
C TYR A 53 -14.34 21.29 4.82
N TYR A 54 -15.43 21.89 4.44
CA TYR A 54 -15.60 22.49 3.13
C TYR A 54 -15.23 21.47 2.04
N GLY A 55 -15.72 20.26 2.20
CA GLY A 55 -15.51 19.24 1.19
C GLY A 55 -14.13 18.62 1.16
N ARG A 56 -13.32 18.92 2.14
CA ARG A 56 -11.97 18.35 2.17
C ARG A 56 -11.78 17.55 3.42
N PRO A 57 -11.07 16.43 3.33
CA PRO A 57 -10.81 15.65 4.53
C PRO A 57 -9.70 16.33 5.35
N VAL A 58 -9.93 16.48 6.61
CA VAL A 58 -8.98 17.11 7.49
C VAL A 58 -8.79 16.25 8.72
N ARG A 59 -7.55 15.99 9.09
CA ARG A 59 -7.29 15.26 10.32
C ARG A 59 -7.28 16.25 11.46
N VAL A 60 -8.01 15.92 12.52
CA VAL A 60 -8.17 16.83 13.60
C VAL A 60 -7.22 16.45 14.72
N ALA A 61 -6.35 17.34 15.11
CA ALA A 61 -5.48 17.11 16.23
C ALA A 61 -6.28 17.34 17.49
N GLY A 62 -5.98 16.67 18.52
CA GLY A 62 -6.69 16.86 19.75
C GLY A 62 -6.61 15.64 20.61
N ASP A 63 -7.53 15.51 21.53
CA ASP A 63 -7.47 14.40 22.43
C ASP A 63 -8.16 13.18 21.92
N SER A 64 -8.89 13.27 20.86
CA SER A 64 -9.64 12.14 20.38
C SER A 64 -8.89 11.44 19.28
N TYR A 65 -8.75 10.17 19.38
CA TYR A 65 -8.09 9.38 18.35
C TYR A 65 -8.97 8.18 18.06
N ILE A 66 -8.91 7.70 16.84
CA ILE A 66 -9.63 6.49 16.49
C ILE A 66 -8.60 5.42 16.18
N GLU A 67 -9.00 4.19 16.37
CA GLU A 67 -8.14 3.07 16.12
C GLU A 67 -8.40 2.60 14.71
N VAL A 68 -7.36 2.46 13.91
CA VAL A 68 -7.52 1.99 12.55
C VAL A 68 -6.67 0.75 12.37
N LEU A 69 -7.12 -0.14 11.50
CA LEU A 69 -6.37 -1.35 11.20
C LEU A 69 -5.35 -1.03 10.13
N VAL A 70 -4.10 -1.38 10.39
CA VAL A 70 -3.02 -1.20 9.43
C VAL A 70 -2.53 -2.58 9.06
N GLU A 71 -2.56 -2.90 7.77
CA GLU A 71 -2.10 -4.18 7.29
C GLU A 71 -0.89 -3.97 6.42
N THR A 72 0.07 -4.84 6.51
CA THR A 72 1.22 -4.79 5.64
C THR A 72 1.21 -6.06 4.82
N TRP A 73 1.03 -5.92 3.52
CA TRP A 73 0.95 -7.05 2.61
C TRP A 73 2.23 -7.09 1.77
N THR A 74 2.93 -8.20 1.80
CA THR A 74 4.14 -8.35 1.04
C THR A 74 3.92 -9.34 -0.08
N TYR A 75 4.31 -8.95 -1.28
CA TYR A 75 4.19 -9.82 -2.44
C TYR A 75 5.57 -10.21 -2.93
N ASN A 76 5.86 -11.50 -2.93
CA ASN A 76 7.09 -12.03 -3.48
C ASN A 76 6.75 -12.52 -4.88
N LEU A 77 7.27 -11.84 -5.87
CA LEU A 77 6.93 -12.13 -7.26
C LEU A 77 7.96 -13.03 -7.92
N GLY A 78 8.82 -13.63 -7.15
CA GLY A 78 9.81 -14.54 -7.69
C GLY A 78 11.20 -13.97 -7.64
N PRO A 79 12.21 -14.79 -7.91
CA PRO A 79 13.60 -14.34 -7.74
C PRO A 79 14.04 -13.32 -8.76
N ASN A 80 13.31 -13.18 -9.84
CA ASN A 80 13.70 -12.25 -10.88
C ASN A 80 12.92 -10.95 -10.84
N LYS A 81 12.12 -10.74 -9.83
CA LYS A 81 11.34 -9.54 -9.73
C LYS A 81 11.49 -8.94 -8.35
N LEU A 82 11.35 -7.65 -8.28
CA LEU A 82 11.46 -6.96 -6.99
C LEU A 82 10.17 -7.17 -6.21
N MET A 83 10.31 -7.45 -4.93
CA MET A 83 9.15 -7.62 -4.08
C MET A 83 8.52 -6.27 -3.80
N ARG A 84 7.25 -6.28 -3.47
CA ARG A 84 6.54 -5.06 -3.12
C ARG A 84 5.88 -5.25 -1.78
N ARG A 85 5.90 -4.21 -0.99
CA ARG A 85 5.21 -4.23 0.29
C ARG A 85 4.21 -3.09 0.30
N LEU A 86 2.97 -3.44 0.54
CA LEU A 86 1.88 -2.47 0.55
C LEU A 86 1.48 -2.23 1.99
N THR A 87 1.35 -0.98 2.37
CA THR A 87 0.78 -0.64 3.66
C THR A 87 -0.65 -0.21 3.39
N ILE A 88 -1.59 -0.90 4.01
CA ILE A 88 -3.01 -0.66 3.81
C ILE A 88 -3.56 -0.18 5.13
N GLU A 89 -4.09 1.02 5.14
CA GLU A 89 -4.61 1.59 6.36
C GLU A 89 -6.10 1.83 6.16
N ASP A 90 -6.88 1.27 7.03
CA ASP A 90 -8.34 1.42 6.97
C ASP A 90 -8.86 1.00 5.60
N GLY A 91 -8.31 -0.03 5.05
CA GLY A 91 -8.82 -0.59 3.80
C GLY A 91 -8.33 0.03 2.53
N GLU A 92 -7.39 0.97 2.60
CA GLU A 92 -6.85 1.60 1.39
C GLU A 92 -5.34 1.61 1.43
N VAL A 93 -4.73 1.44 0.28
CA VAL A 93 -3.28 1.46 0.17
C VAL A 93 -2.78 2.87 0.41
N VAL A 94 -1.90 3.04 1.37
CA VAL A 94 -1.34 4.36 1.65
C VAL A 94 0.13 4.43 1.28
N GLU A 95 0.78 3.31 1.10
CA GLU A 95 2.19 3.33 0.74
C GLU A 95 2.55 2.06 0.03
N ILE A 96 3.41 2.13 -0.97
CA ILE A 96 3.93 0.97 -1.66
C ILE A 96 5.44 1.10 -1.68
N GLU A 97 6.12 0.08 -1.17
CA GLU A 97 7.56 0.09 -1.14
C GLU A 97 8.10 -0.98 -2.06
N THR A 98 9.17 -0.69 -2.76
CA THR A 98 9.85 -1.68 -3.56
C THR A 98 10.98 -2.24 -2.72
N LEU A 99 11.01 -3.54 -2.58
CA LEU A 99 12.01 -4.20 -1.79
C LEU A 99 13.02 -4.86 -2.72
N GLY A 100 13.92 -5.65 -2.19
CA GLY A 100 14.87 -6.36 -3.02
C GLY A 100 14.20 -7.45 -3.83
N TYR A 101 14.99 -8.21 -4.55
CA TYR A 101 14.45 -9.28 -5.36
C TYR A 101 13.82 -10.33 -4.48
N GLY A 102 12.85 -11.00 -5.01
CA GLY A 102 12.17 -12.05 -4.29
C GLY A 102 13.02 -13.29 -4.19
N TYR A 103 12.38 -14.38 -3.81
CA TYR A 103 13.09 -15.64 -3.62
C TYR A 103 12.26 -16.74 -4.25
N PRO A 104 12.91 -17.83 -4.59
CA PRO A 104 12.21 -18.93 -5.22
C PRO A 104 11.26 -19.56 -4.22
N GLY A 105 10.35 -20.33 -4.73
CA GLY A 105 9.43 -21.00 -3.85
C GLY A 105 8.31 -20.12 -3.39
N ALA A 106 8.09 -19.06 -4.10
CA ALA A 106 6.97 -18.25 -3.78
C ALA A 106 5.79 -19.09 -3.88
N PRO A 107 5.04 -19.00 -3.05
CA PRO A 107 3.92 -19.82 -3.07
C PRO A 107 3.08 -19.56 -4.12
N LYS A 108 2.94 -20.10 -4.36
CA LYS A 108 2.23 -19.98 -5.17
C LYS A 108 1.14 -19.85 -4.76
N GLY A 109 0.95 -19.57 -4.13
CA GLY A 109 -0.05 -19.40 -3.60
C GLY A 109 -0.86 -19.04 -4.54
N ARG A 110 -0.30 -19.02 -5.07
CA ARG A 110 -0.72 -18.80 -5.64
C ARG A 110 -1.08 -19.44 -6.25
N GLU A 111 -1.09 -19.77 -6.27
CA GLU A 111 -1.35 -20.40 -6.66
C GLU A 111 -2.05 -20.67 -6.70
#